data_17bc6ff0a218f9e0aa5e0d0cc26b907a
#
_entry.id   17bc6ff0a218f9e0aa5e0d0cc26b907a
#
_cell.length_a   1.000
_cell.length_b   1.000
_cell.length_c   1.000
_cell.angle_alpha   90.00
_cell.angle_beta   90.00
_cell.angle_gamma   90.00
#
_symmetry.space_group_name_H-M   'P 1'
#
loop_
_entity.id
_entity.type
_entity.pdbx_description
1 polymer ?
#
loop_
_entity_poly.entity_id
_entity_poly.type
_entity_poly.pdbx_seq_one_letter_code
_entity_poly.pdbx_strand_id
1 'polypeptide(L)'
;MQHLLNCQPLLNLIKEDEVKPACCLRLATHGSVMDTFGDEFNKYRSPLVSRYASKEMAYNFSDKKKFTTWRKLWIYLAKAEKALGLPVTEAQVAEMESHAEDIDFAMAAEEESKLRHDVMAHVHTFAHCCPTAAPIIHLGATSCYVGDNTLARVIDRLSKFAEKYAGLPTLGFTHYQPAQLTTVGKRACLWLQDLAMDMRNLQRAREDLRFRGVKGTTGTQASFLQLFQGDHDKVEDLDRMVTEMAGFKKAYMVTGQTYSRKVDIDSLSPLASMGATIHKICTDIRLLANLKEIEEPFEKEQIGSSAMPYKRNPMRCERCCSLARHLIALLADPLQTASVQWLERTLDDSANRRISLPESFLTADIILSTLQNITEGLVVYPKVIERHIHHELPFMATENIIMAMVKAGGNRQDCHEKIRVLSQQAATVVKQEGGDNDLLARVQADPYFAPILGHLDNILDPKTFIGRAPQQVARFLSEEVRPLLEPYKAEIDVKIELEL
;
A
#
# COMPACT_ATOMS: atom_id res chain seq x y z
N MET A 1 -30.16 -12.74 -10.52
CA MET A 1 -30.01 -14.13 -10.06
C MET A 1 -29.93 -15.16 -11.21
N GLN A 2 -29.90 -14.72 -12.46
CA GLN A 2 -29.90 -15.60 -13.65
C GLN A 2 -28.55 -15.57 -14.42
N HIS A 3 -27.52 -14.84 -13.93
CA HIS A 3 -26.19 -14.75 -14.54
C HIS A 3 -25.07 -15.50 -13.80
N LEU A 4 -25.39 -16.27 -12.77
CA LEU A 4 -24.40 -17.07 -11.99
C LEU A 4 -24.36 -18.55 -12.40
N LEU A 5 -25.11 -18.97 -13.42
CA LEU A 5 -25.20 -20.37 -13.86
C LEU A 5 -24.35 -20.72 -15.09
N ASN A 6 -23.47 -19.82 -15.56
CA ASN A 6 -22.59 -20.08 -16.72
C ASN A 6 -21.15 -20.48 -16.36
N CYS A 7 -20.90 -21.03 -15.18
CA CYS A 7 -19.61 -21.67 -14.86
C CYS A 7 -19.54 -23.16 -15.20
N GLN A 8 -20.50 -23.66 -15.97
CA GLN A 8 -20.56 -25.07 -16.44
C GLN A 8 -19.36 -25.52 -17.31
N PRO A 9 -18.66 -24.64 -18.09
CA PRO A 9 -17.52 -25.10 -18.88
C PRO A 9 -16.26 -25.44 -18.07
N LEU A 10 -16.10 -24.90 -16.86
CA LEU A 10 -14.93 -25.19 -16.01
C LEU A 10 -15.02 -26.52 -15.27
N LEU A 11 -16.25 -27.03 -15.04
CA LEU A 11 -16.49 -28.33 -14.41
C LEU A 11 -16.33 -29.50 -15.40
N ASN A 12 -16.36 -29.26 -16.70
CA ASN A 12 -16.21 -30.29 -17.71
C ASN A 12 -14.73 -30.59 -18.12
N LEU A 13 -13.76 -29.87 -17.54
CA LEU A 13 -12.32 -30.14 -17.71
C LEU A 13 -11.77 -31.12 -16.65
N ILE A 14 -12.60 -31.55 -15.71
CA ILE A 14 -12.27 -32.59 -14.71
C ILE A 14 -13.22 -33.78 -14.97
N LYS A 15 -13.13 -34.38 -16.14
CA LYS A 15 -13.73 -35.68 -16.41
C LYS A 15 -12.67 -36.69 -16.79
N GLU A 16 -12.75 -37.77 -15.98
CA GLU A 16 -12.24 -39.10 -16.25
C GLU A 16 -10.73 -39.30 -16.01
N ASP A 17 -10.40 -39.57 -14.70
CA ASP A 17 -9.95 -40.91 -14.35
C ASP A 17 -10.04 -41.12 -12.83
N GLU A 18 -10.83 -42.11 -12.46
CA GLU A 18 -10.94 -42.81 -11.18
C GLU A 18 -10.71 -42.02 -9.85
N VAL A 19 -11.75 -41.35 -9.37
CA VAL A 19 -11.86 -41.04 -7.92
C VAL A 19 -13.13 -41.68 -7.39
N LYS A 20 -12.98 -42.78 -6.67
CA LYS A 20 -14.04 -43.37 -5.85
C LYS A 20 -14.53 -42.36 -4.80
N PRO A 21 -15.82 -42.22 -4.56
CA PRO A 21 -16.34 -41.34 -3.53
C PRO A 21 -16.11 -41.98 -2.15
N ALA A 22 -15.13 -41.44 -1.41
CA ALA A 22 -14.94 -41.74 -0.01
C ALA A 22 -15.29 -40.52 0.84
N CYS A 23 -16.58 -40.22 0.89
CA CYS A 23 -17.12 -39.44 2.01
C CYS A 23 -17.40 -40.41 3.15
N CYS A 24 -16.42 -40.61 4.02
CA CYS A 24 -16.60 -41.28 5.32
C CYS A 24 -15.75 -40.58 6.35
N LEU A 25 -16.43 -39.99 7.34
CA LEU A 25 -15.84 -39.66 8.60
C LEU A 25 -14.96 -40.84 9.09
N ARG A 26 -13.66 -40.66 9.14
CA ARG A 26 -12.78 -41.47 9.97
C ARG A 26 -12.26 -40.64 11.12
N LEU A 27 -12.72 -40.98 12.31
CA LEU A 27 -12.06 -40.65 13.56
C LEU A 27 -10.59 -41.04 13.45
N ALA A 28 -9.71 -40.05 13.56
CA ALA A 28 -8.28 -40.28 13.56
C ALA A 28 -7.87 -40.93 14.85
N THR A 29 -7.41 -42.16 14.75
CA THR A 29 -6.61 -42.83 15.78
C THR A 29 -5.19 -42.26 15.76
N HIS A 30 -4.61 -42.11 16.96
CA HIS A 30 -3.29 -41.58 17.22
C HIS A 30 -2.21 -42.15 16.31
N GLY A 31 -1.60 -41.24 15.52
CA GLY A 31 -0.34 -41.50 14.82
C GLY A 31 0.58 -40.31 15.06
N SER A 32 1.81 -40.60 15.47
CA SER A 32 2.87 -39.63 15.78
C SER A 32 3.09 -38.64 14.65
N VAL A 33 2.97 -37.36 14.95
CA VAL A 33 3.28 -36.26 14.02
C VAL A 33 4.80 -36.09 13.98
N MET A 34 5.45 -36.77 13.02
CA MET A 34 6.66 -36.24 12.41
C MET A 34 6.23 -35.48 11.17
N ASP A 35 6.01 -34.16 11.29
CA ASP A 35 5.88 -33.27 10.16
C ASP A 35 7.22 -33.24 9.40
N THR A 36 7.32 -34.07 8.38
CA THR A 36 8.41 -33.99 7.41
C THR A 36 8.14 -32.78 6.49
N PHE A 37 9.20 -32.11 6.04
CA PHE A 37 9.20 -30.95 5.12
C PHE A 37 8.28 -31.12 3.88
N GLY A 38 7.77 -32.31 3.61
CA GLY A 38 6.87 -32.61 2.48
C GLY A 38 5.40 -32.26 2.69
N ASP A 39 4.90 -32.11 3.92
CA ASP A 39 3.47 -31.91 4.20
C ASP A 39 3.03 -30.45 3.98
N GLU A 40 3.96 -29.50 4.02
CA GLU A 40 3.69 -28.07 3.76
C GLU A 40 3.21 -27.81 2.33
N PHE A 41 3.71 -28.56 1.35
CA PHE A 41 3.33 -28.41 -0.06
C PHE A 41 1.98 -29.07 -0.39
N ASN A 42 1.42 -29.87 0.51
CA ASN A 42 0.12 -30.53 0.33
C ASN A 42 -1.05 -29.70 0.87
N LYS A 43 -0.81 -28.49 1.40
CA LYS A 43 -1.81 -27.58 1.96
C LYS A 43 -1.83 -26.26 1.17
N TYR A 44 -2.99 -25.62 1.12
CA TYR A 44 -3.06 -24.27 0.57
C TYR A 44 -2.23 -23.31 1.41
N ARG A 45 -1.36 -22.52 0.75
CA ARG A 45 -0.58 -21.45 1.35
C ARG A 45 -0.89 -20.15 0.65
N SER A 46 -1.18 -19.10 1.41
CA SER A 46 -1.38 -17.78 0.83
C SER A 46 -0.11 -17.32 0.10
N PRO A 47 -0.20 -16.97 -1.19
CA PRO A 47 0.96 -16.44 -1.92
C PRO A 47 1.45 -15.11 -1.35
N LEU A 48 0.64 -14.39 -0.58
CA LEU A 48 1.08 -13.19 0.13
C LEU A 48 2.27 -13.50 1.04
N VAL A 49 2.18 -14.56 1.84
CA VAL A 49 3.24 -14.95 2.78
C VAL A 49 4.29 -15.84 2.13
N SER A 50 3.87 -16.83 1.31
CA SER A 50 4.80 -17.84 0.79
C SER A 50 5.68 -17.32 -0.36
N ARG A 51 5.38 -16.15 -0.95
CA ARG A 51 6.05 -15.68 -2.16
C ARG A 51 6.37 -14.18 -2.21
N TYR A 52 5.59 -13.31 -1.58
CA TYR A 52 5.65 -11.88 -1.88
C TYR A 52 5.96 -10.97 -0.69
N ALA A 53 5.44 -11.26 0.52
CA ALA A 53 5.62 -10.39 1.68
C ALA A 53 7.07 -10.40 2.19
N SER A 54 7.51 -9.28 2.74
CA SER A 54 8.78 -9.22 3.45
C SER A 54 8.79 -10.15 4.66
N LYS A 55 9.96 -10.68 5.02
CA LYS A 55 10.13 -11.56 6.20
C LYS A 55 9.68 -10.84 7.47
N GLU A 56 9.94 -9.53 7.56
CA GLU A 56 9.52 -8.70 8.69
C GLU A 56 7.99 -8.61 8.80
N MET A 57 7.29 -8.31 7.71
CA MET A 57 5.83 -8.21 7.72
C MET A 57 5.17 -9.58 7.95
N ALA A 58 5.68 -10.64 7.32
CA ALA A 58 5.22 -12.01 7.57
C ALA A 58 5.40 -12.41 9.04
N TYR A 59 6.54 -12.05 9.68
CA TYR A 59 6.77 -12.28 11.11
C TYR A 59 5.80 -11.45 11.98
N ASN A 60 5.52 -10.21 11.64
CA ASN A 60 4.63 -9.34 12.41
C ASN A 60 3.20 -9.90 12.53
N PHE A 61 2.74 -10.67 11.55
CA PHE A 61 1.44 -11.36 11.58
C PHE A 61 1.55 -12.85 11.88
N SER A 62 2.73 -13.33 12.27
CA SER A 62 2.92 -14.72 12.67
C SER A 62 2.29 -15.03 14.03
N ASP A 63 1.92 -16.28 14.25
CA ASP A 63 1.44 -16.75 15.54
C ASP A 63 2.47 -16.52 16.65
N LYS A 64 3.76 -16.68 16.36
CA LYS A 64 4.83 -16.38 17.33
C LYS A 64 4.77 -14.93 17.81
N LYS A 65 4.69 -13.96 16.90
CA LYS A 65 4.62 -12.53 17.24
C LYS A 65 3.32 -12.21 17.99
N LYS A 66 2.20 -12.76 17.53
CA LYS A 66 0.88 -12.61 18.16
C LYS A 66 0.91 -13.05 19.62
N PHE A 67 1.36 -14.27 19.90
CA PHE A 67 1.29 -14.84 21.25
C PHE A 67 2.36 -14.28 22.19
N THR A 68 3.55 -13.95 21.68
CA THR A 68 4.54 -13.19 22.45
C THR A 68 3.98 -11.82 22.87
N THR A 69 3.24 -11.14 21.99
CA THR A 69 2.60 -9.86 22.33
C THR A 69 1.51 -10.03 23.40
N TRP A 70 0.74 -11.14 23.37
CA TRP A 70 -0.22 -11.45 24.41
C TRP A 70 0.45 -11.64 25.77
N ARG A 71 1.56 -12.39 25.83
CA ARG A 71 2.33 -12.57 27.06
C ARG A 71 2.86 -11.24 27.61
N LYS A 72 3.39 -10.39 26.76
CA LYS A 72 3.84 -9.04 27.15
C LYS A 72 2.70 -8.18 27.75
N LEU A 73 1.51 -8.23 27.17
CA LEU A 73 0.35 -7.52 27.73
C LEU A 73 -0.06 -8.06 29.10
N TRP A 74 -0.01 -9.36 29.33
CA TRP A 74 -0.26 -9.95 30.66
C TRP A 74 0.82 -9.57 31.67
N ILE A 75 2.08 -9.48 31.26
CA ILE A 75 3.19 -8.99 32.09
C ILE A 75 2.97 -7.51 32.47
N TYR A 76 2.57 -6.66 31.51
CA TYR A 76 2.27 -5.24 31.79
C TYR A 76 1.12 -5.09 32.80
N LEU A 77 0.07 -5.89 32.65
CA LEU A 77 -1.05 -5.91 33.58
C LEU A 77 -0.57 -6.30 34.98
N ALA A 78 0.14 -7.41 35.13
CA ALA A 78 0.67 -7.90 36.41
C ALA A 78 1.60 -6.86 37.08
N LYS A 79 2.47 -6.17 36.32
CA LYS A 79 3.31 -5.08 36.82
C LYS A 79 2.51 -3.91 37.36
N ALA A 80 1.49 -3.48 36.63
CA ALA A 80 0.64 -2.38 37.03
C ALA A 80 -0.19 -2.74 38.26
N GLU A 81 -0.79 -3.93 38.31
CA GLU A 81 -1.53 -4.45 39.46
C GLU A 81 -0.67 -4.53 40.72
N LYS A 82 0.58 -4.97 40.58
CA LYS A 82 1.58 -4.96 41.68
C LYS A 82 1.86 -3.54 42.16
N ALA A 83 2.15 -2.62 41.25
CA ALA A 83 2.48 -1.23 41.61
C ALA A 83 1.32 -0.52 42.34
N LEU A 84 0.08 -0.92 42.07
CA LEU A 84 -1.12 -0.38 42.71
C LEU A 84 -1.54 -1.13 43.97
N GLY A 85 -0.73 -2.10 44.44
CA GLY A 85 -0.86 -2.75 45.74
C GLY A 85 -1.73 -4.00 45.76
N LEU A 86 -2.05 -4.59 44.60
CA LEU A 86 -2.63 -5.93 44.55
C LEU A 86 -1.59 -7.01 44.95
N PRO A 87 -2.02 -8.17 45.39
CA PRO A 87 -1.12 -9.25 45.90
C PRO A 87 -0.39 -9.96 44.74
N VAL A 88 0.32 -9.20 43.91
CA VAL A 88 1.20 -9.65 42.85
C VAL A 88 2.64 -9.49 43.33
N THR A 89 3.41 -10.55 43.34
CA THR A 89 4.80 -10.55 43.83
C THR A 89 5.83 -10.30 42.75
N GLU A 90 7.03 -9.80 43.10
CA GLU A 90 8.16 -9.63 42.18
C GLU A 90 8.54 -10.95 41.50
N ALA A 91 8.54 -12.04 42.28
CA ALA A 91 8.87 -13.37 41.75
C ALA A 91 7.90 -13.81 40.64
N GLN A 92 6.59 -13.54 40.79
CA GLN A 92 5.61 -13.83 39.75
C GLN A 92 5.85 -13.03 38.47
N VAL A 93 6.13 -11.75 38.60
CA VAL A 93 6.43 -10.89 37.43
C VAL A 93 7.71 -11.35 36.75
N ALA A 94 8.78 -11.63 37.50
CA ALA A 94 10.07 -12.09 36.95
C ALA A 94 9.95 -13.45 36.26
N GLU A 95 9.14 -14.38 36.79
CA GLU A 95 8.84 -15.65 36.15
C GLU A 95 8.13 -15.46 34.81
N MET A 96 7.10 -14.59 34.75
CA MET A 96 6.42 -14.25 33.51
C MET A 96 7.36 -13.62 32.47
N GLU A 97 8.25 -12.71 32.88
CA GLU A 97 9.21 -12.08 32.00
C GLU A 97 10.20 -13.09 31.41
N SER A 98 10.70 -14.04 32.20
CA SER A 98 11.65 -15.04 31.72
C SER A 98 11.05 -15.98 30.66
N HIS A 99 9.73 -16.14 30.66
CA HIS A 99 8.99 -16.99 29.70
C HIS A 99 8.17 -16.24 28.68
N ALA A 100 8.48 -14.96 28.44
CA ALA A 100 7.70 -14.13 27.51
C ALA A 100 7.73 -14.63 26.05
N GLU A 101 8.79 -15.29 25.62
CA GLU A 101 9.03 -15.65 24.23
C GLU A 101 9.10 -17.16 23.92
N ASP A 102 9.17 -18.01 24.92
CA ASP A 102 9.25 -19.48 24.80
C ASP A 102 7.87 -20.13 24.73
N ILE A 103 7.19 -19.99 23.61
CA ILE A 103 5.82 -20.45 23.40
C ILE A 103 5.85 -21.94 22.98
N ASP A 104 5.23 -22.82 23.77
CA ASP A 104 4.95 -24.20 23.38
C ASP A 104 3.69 -24.26 22.52
N PHE A 105 3.88 -24.25 21.20
CA PHE A 105 2.78 -24.29 20.21
C PHE A 105 2.05 -25.64 20.21
N ALA A 106 2.73 -26.75 20.54
CA ALA A 106 2.11 -28.07 20.57
C ALA A 106 1.13 -28.15 21.74
N MET A 107 1.55 -27.75 22.94
CA MET A 107 0.68 -27.63 24.10
C MET A 107 -0.47 -26.66 23.89
N ALA A 108 -0.21 -25.49 23.28
CA ALA A 108 -1.25 -24.51 23.00
C ALA A 108 -2.34 -25.08 22.07
N ALA A 109 -1.96 -25.83 21.03
CA ALA A 109 -2.90 -26.48 20.13
C ALA A 109 -3.71 -27.61 20.84
N GLU A 110 -3.08 -28.38 21.70
CA GLU A 110 -3.76 -29.39 22.51
C GLU A 110 -4.80 -28.75 23.43
N GLU A 111 -4.40 -27.71 24.18
CA GLU A 111 -5.30 -26.97 25.07
C GLU A 111 -6.44 -26.28 24.28
N GLU A 112 -6.17 -25.70 23.14
CA GLU A 112 -7.21 -25.10 22.29
C GLU A 112 -8.21 -26.13 21.77
N SER A 113 -7.74 -27.32 21.41
CA SER A 113 -8.62 -28.44 21.00
C SER A 113 -9.59 -28.88 22.09
N LYS A 114 -9.16 -28.80 23.35
CA LYS A 114 -9.96 -29.17 24.55
C LYS A 114 -10.91 -28.01 24.91
N LEU A 115 -10.36 -26.82 25.04
CA LEU A 115 -11.07 -25.64 25.56
C LEU A 115 -11.95 -24.94 24.52
N ARG A 116 -11.68 -25.15 23.22
CA ARG A 116 -12.33 -24.43 22.10
C ARG A 116 -12.25 -22.90 22.22
N HIS A 117 -11.15 -22.42 22.83
CA HIS A 117 -10.92 -21.00 23.10
C HIS A 117 -9.42 -20.69 23.08
N ASP A 118 -8.97 -20.01 22.02
CA ASP A 118 -7.56 -19.72 21.76
C ASP A 118 -6.88 -18.95 22.90
N VAL A 119 -7.51 -17.87 23.40
CA VAL A 119 -6.91 -17.06 24.48
C VAL A 119 -6.73 -17.87 25.74
N MET A 120 -7.72 -18.68 26.14
CA MET A 120 -7.61 -19.53 27.34
C MET A 120 -6.58 -20.63 27.15
N ALA A 121 -6.43 -21.22 25.98
CA ALA A 121 -5.37 -22.17 25.67
C ALA A 121 -3.98 -21.56 25.91
N HIS A 122 -3.76 -20.32 25.47
CA HIS A 122 -2.51 -19.60 25.70
C HIS A 122 -2.32 -19.09 27.12
N VAL A 123 -3.40 -18.78 27.86
CA VAL A 123 -3.34 -18.53 29.31
C VAL A 123 -2.87 -19.81 30.06
N HIS A 124 -3.46 -20.96 29.75
CA HIS A 124 -3.05 -22.24 30.32
C HIS A 124 -1.61 -22.61 29.99
N THR A 125 -1.21 -22.47 28.72
CA THR A 125 0.16 -22.72 28.27
C THR A 125 1.17 -21.80 28.96
N PHE A 126 0.82 -20.53 29.15
CA PHE A 126 1.68 -19.59 29.88
C PHE A 126 1.70 -19.87 31.38
N ALA A 127 0.57 -20.24 31.98
CA ALA A 127 0.48 -20.68 33.38
C ALA A 127 1.30 -21.96 33.66
N HIS A 128 1.37 -22.87 32.66
CA HIS A 128 2.19 -24.06 32.76
C HIS A 128 3.70 -23.75 32.84
N CYS A 129 4.16 -22.79 32.00
CA CYS A 129 5.54 -22.29 32.04
C CYS A 129 5.82 -21.46 33.31
N CYS A 130 4.79 -20.85 33.90
CA CYS A 130 4.88 -19.89 35.00
C CYS A 130 3.98 -20.33 36.17
N PRO A 131 4.28 -21.47 36.86
CA PRO A 131 3.40 -22.01 37.89
C PRO A 131 3.21 -21.07 39.10
N THR A 132 4.21 -20.28 39.45
CA THR A 132 4.11 -19.26 40.52
C THR A 132 3.19 -18.11 40.13
N ALA A 133 3.20 -17.69 38.85
CA ALA A 133 2.38 -16.61 38.33
C ALA A 133 1.00 -17.08 37.81
N ALA A 134 0.76 -18.36 37.68
CA ALA A 134 -0.49 -18.92 37.17
C ALA A 134 -1.76 -18.27 37.73
N PRO A 135 -1.88 -17.97 39.04
CA PRO A 135 -3.08 -17.38 39.62
C PRO A 135 -3.37 -15.93 39.16
N ILE A 136 -2.38 -15.24 38.62
CA ILE A 136 -2.48 -13.80 38.25
C ILE A 136 -2.41 -13.53 36.74
N ILE A 137 -2.13 -14.53 35.92
CA ILE A 137 -2.08 -14.38 34.47
C ILE A 137 -3.48 -14.07 33.96
N HIS A 138 -3.58 -13.02 33.10
CA HIS A 138 -4.84 -12.59 32.49
C HIS A 138 -5.87 -12.02 33.48
N LEU A 139 -5.47 -11.57 34.63
CA LEU A 139 -6.37 -10.97 35.62
C LEU A 139 -7.01 -9.69 35.03
N GLY A 140 -8.26 -9.81 34.55
CA GLY A 140 -9.04 -8.72 33.98
C GLY A 140 -8.88 -8.35 32.50
N ALA A 141 -8.04 -9.00 31.68
CA ALA A 141 -7.61 -8.53 30.36
C ALA A 141 -8.16 -9.24 29.09
N THR A 142 -7.90 -8.62 27.89
CA THR A 142 -8.19 -9.16 26.52
C THR A 142 -7.27 -8.53 25.45
N SER A 143 -7.21 -9.04 24.19
CA SER A 143 -6.10 -8.85 23.23
C SER A 143 -6.34 -8.04 21.94
N CYS A 144 -5.32 -7.28 21.32
CA CYS A 144 -5.00 -6.94 19.90
C CYS A 144 -4.00 -5.77 19.63
N TYR A 145 -3.09 -5.81 18.51
CA TYR A 145 -2.05 -4.77 18.19
C TYR A 145 -1.20 -4.92 16.89
N VAL A 146 -0.66 -3.87 16.11
CA VAL A 146 0.66 -3.74 15.34
C VAL A 146 0.77 -2.75 14.12
N GLY A 147 1.89 -2.14 13.69
CA GLY A 147 2.86 -2.01 12.54
C GLY A 147 3.15 -0.72 11.79
N ASP A 148 4.37 -0.36 11.17
CA ASP A 148 4.67 0.50 9.96
C ASP A 148 6.13 0.94 9.71
N ASN A 149 6.65 1.08 8.36
CA ASN A 149 7.81 1.96 7.98
C ASN A 149 8.26 2.04 6.49
N THR A 150 7.61 1.43 5.47
CA THR A 150 8.17 1.29 4.10
C THR A 150 7.89 2.47 3.13
N LEU A 151 6.84 3.27 3.34
CA LEU A 151 6.39 4.31 2.39
C LEU A 151 7.38 5.47 2.18
N ALA A 152 8.14 5.85 3.20
CA ALA A 152 9.10 6.97 3.12
C ALA A 152 10.18 6.74 2.06
N ARG A 153 10.63 5.50 1.88
CA ARG A 153 11.66 5.13 0.88
C ARG A 153 11.18 5.33 -0.56
N VAL A 154 9.93 4.99 -0.85
CA VAL A 154 9.33 5.20 -2.18
C VAL A 154 9.31 6.69 -2.53
N ILE A 155 8.90 7.54 -1.60
CA ILE A 155 8.85 8.99 -1.79
C ILE A 155 10.26 9.55 -2.04
N ASP A 156 11.28 9.11 -1.31
CA ASP A 156 12.68 9.52 -1.53
C ASP A 156 13.18 9.15 -2.94
N ARG A 157 12.96 7.90 -3.38
CA ARG A 157 13.41 7.46 -4.72
C ARG A 157 12.75 8.25 -5.84
N LEU A 158 11.43 8.47 -5.75
CA LEU A 158 10.71 9.28 -6.72
C LEU A 158 11.12 10.76 -6.68
N SER A 159 11.48 11.30 -5.51
CA SER A 159 11.94 12.69 -5.41
C SER A 159 13.25 12.91 -6.15
N LYS A 160 14.22 11.99 -6.01
CA LYS A 160 15.48 11.99 -6.75
C LYS A 160 15.26 11.86 -8.27
N PHE A 161 14.32 10.99 -8.67
CA PHE A 161 13.90 10.86 -10.07
C PHE A 161 13.27 12.15 -10.61
N ALA A 162 12.35 12.77 -9.88
CA ALA A 162 11.70 14.02 -10.27
C ALA A 162 12.71 15.17 -10.42
N GLU A 163 13.67 15.28 -9.52
CA GLU A 163 14.74 16.29 -9.56
C GLU A 163 15.64 16.11 -10.80
N LYS A 164 16.08 14.88 -11.06
CA LYS A 164 16.92 14.52 -12.23
C LYS A 164 16.27 14.92 -13.55
N TYR A 165 14.97 14.74 -13.68
CA TYR A 165 14.25 14.97 -14.93
C TYR A 165 13.34 16.22 -14.89
N ALA A 166 13.59 17.14 -13.97
CA ALA A 166 12.80 18.36 -13.79
C ALA A 166 12.70 19.22 -15.07
N GLY A 167 13.76 19.25 -15.85
CA GLY A 167 13.84 20.04 -17.10
C GLY A 167 13.67 19.24 -18.39
N LEU A 168 13.41 17.91 -18.35
CA LEU A 168 13.25 17.08 -19.56
C LEU A 168 11.82 17.22 -20.11
N PRO A 169 11.60 17.90 -21.27
CA PRO A 169 10.29 18.01 -21.87
C PRO A 169 9.71 16.64 -22.26
N THR A 170 8.40 16.48 -22.12
CA THR A 170 7.64 15.30 -22.59
C THR A 170 6.22 15.75 -22.96
N LEU A 171 5.54 14.93 -23.79
CA LEU A 171 4.14 15.16 -24.11
C LEU A 171 3.28 15.05 -22.85
N GLY A 172 2.45 16.04 -22.59
CA GLY A 172 1.36 15.98 -21.64
C GLY A 172 0.11 15.45 -22.32
N PHE A 173 -0.62 14.56 -21.64
CA PHE A 173 -1.83 13.95 -22.16
C PHE A 173 -3.04 14.37 -21.34
N THR A 174 -4.10 14.82 -22.02
CA THR A 174 -5.45 14.95 -21.47
C THR A 174 -6.38 14.06 -22.27
N HIS A 175 -7.27 13.33 -21.61
CA HIS A 175 -8.11 12.31 -22.27
C HIS A 175 -7.30 11.27 -23.09
N TYR A 176 -6.05 11.03 -22.66
CA TYR A 176 -5.06 10.23 -23.36
C TYR A 176 -4.76 10.71 -24.79
N GLN A 177 -4.98 12.00 -25.08
CA GLN A 177 -4.58 12.67 -26.29
C GLN A 177 -3.44 13.64 -26.01
N PRO A 178 -2.44 13.80 -26.91
CA PRO A 178 -1.43 14.84 -26.78
C PRO A 178 -2.08 16.21 -26.62
N ALA A 179 -1.66 16.97 -25.63
CA ALA A 179 -2.19 18.31 -25.36
C ALA A 179 -1.08 19.37 -25.42
N GLN A 180 -0.41 19.61 -24.31
CA GLN A 180 0.75 20.51 -24.24
C GLN A 180 1.94 19.78 -23.65
N LEU A 181 3.15 20.38 -23.77
CA LEU A 181 4.32 19.79 -23.13
C LEU A 181 4.30 20.01 -21.63
N THR A 182 4.85 19.04 -20.93
CA THR A 182 5.21 19.10 -19.51
C THR A 182 6.65 18.62 -19.37
N THR A 183 7.09 18.25 -18.17
CA THR A 183 8.37 17.58 -17.98
C THR A 183 8.17 16.22 -17.30
N VAL A 184 9.11 15.30 -17.53
CA VAL A 184 9.14 13.99 -16.88
C VAL A 184 9.16 14.16 -15.35
N GLY A 185 9.97 15.11 -14.86
CA GLY A 185 10.04 15.39 -13.42
C GLY A 185 8.71 15.94 -12.87
N LYS A 186 8.02 16.85 -13.59
CA LYS A 186 6.71 17.32 -13.13
C LYS A 186 5.67 16.21 -13.10
N ARG A 187 5.69 15.29 -14.06
CA ARG A 187 4.81 14.09 -14.02
C ARG A 187 5.07 13.26 -12.78
N ALA A 188 6.34 13.02 -12.43
CA ALA A 188 6.70 12.33 -11.19
C ALA A 188 6.23 13.08 -9.94
N CYS A 189 6.20 14.40 -9.95
CA CYS A 189 5.65 15.19 -8.83
C CYS A 189 4.13 14.99 -8.64
N LEU A 190 3.37 14.65 -9.68
CA LEU A 190 1.95 14.28 -9.50
C LEU A 190 1.84 12.98 -8.69
N TRP A 191 2.68 11.99 -8.98
CA TRP A 191 2.75 10.75 -8.20
C TRP A 191 3.21 10.99 -6.75
N LEU A 192 4.22 11.83 -6.59
CA LEU A 192 4.75 12.21 -5.27
C LEU A 192 3.73 12.96 -4.42
N GLN A 193 2.90 13.80 -5.01
CA GLN A 193 1.86 14.53 -4.29
C GLN A 193 0.83 13.58 -3.69
N ASP A 194 0.36 12.60 -4.48
CA ASP A 194 -0.58 11.59 -4.01
C ASP A 194 0.04 10.74 -2.88
N LEU A 195 1.29 10.28 -3.04
CA LEU A 195 2.01 9.53 -2.00
C LEU A 195 2.26 10.36 -0.73
N ALA A 196 2.54 11.66 -0.86
CA ALA A 196 2.68 12.55 0.29
C ALA A 196 1.37 12.72 1.06
N MET A 197 0.23 12.76 0.36
CA MET A 197 -1.09 12.76 0.99
C MET A 197 -1.36 11.44 1.71
N ASP A 198 -1.04 10.31 1.10
CA ASP A 198 -1.18 8.99 1.72
C ASP A 198 -0.30 8.86 2.97
N MET A 199 0.94 9.35 2.92
CA MET A 199 1.83 9.33 4.08
C MET A 199 1.28 10.13 5.24
N ARG A 200 0.75 11.33 5.01
CA ARG A 200 0.10 12.15 6.04
C ARG A 200 -1.15 11.47 6.61
N ASN A 201 -1.92 10.76 5.77
CA ASN A 201 -3.09 10.01 6.22
C ASN A 201 -2.70 8.82 7.11
N LEU A 202 -1.65 8.08 6.75
CA LEU A 202 -1.11 6.97 7.56
C LEU A 202 -0.52 7.48 8.88
N GLN A 203 0.24 8.58 8.86
CA GLN A 203 0.77 9.21 10.08
C GLN A 203 -0.35 9.62 11.03
N ARG A 204 -1.41 10.28 10.52
CA ARG A 204 -2.57 10.67 11.30
C ARG A 204 -3.30 9.47 11.89
N ALA A 205 -3.55 8.42 11.09
CA ALA A 205 -4.19 7.20 11.56
C ALA A 205 -3.37 6.54 12.69
N ARG A 206 -2.04 6.52 12.56
CA ARG A 206 -1.12 6.03 13.59
C ARG A 206 -1.15 6.88 14.87
N GLU A 207 -1.17 8.20 14.73
CA GLU A 207 -1.19 9.13 15.88
C GLU A 207 -2.52 9.10 16.65
N ASP A 208 -3.63 8.90 15.93
CA ASP A 208 -4.97 8.79 16.49
C ASP A 208 -5.26 7.42 17.10
N LEU A 209 -4.43 6.42 16.81
CA LEU A 209 -4.58 5.08 17.34
C LEU A 209 -4.42 5.09 18.87
N ARG A 210 -5.41 4.56 19.57
CA ARG A 210 -5.41 4.47 21.02
C ARG A 210 -5.45 3.03 21.47
N PHE A 211 -4.91 2.81 22.64
CA PHE A 211 -5.06 1.53 23.31
C PHE A 211 -6.50 1.28 23.72
N ARG A 212 -6.97 0.03 23.67
CA ARG A 212 -8.33 -0.29 24.14
C ARG A 212 -8.52 0.07 25.61
N GLY A 213 -7.48 -0.11 26.41
CA GLY A 213 -7.50 0.02 27.86
C GLY A 213 -7.88 -1.29 28.55
N VAL A 214 -7.78 -1.26 29.86
CA VAL A 214 -8.11 -2.37 30.76
C VAL A 214 -9.56 -2.18 31.21
N LYS A 215 -10.53 -2.56 30.35
CA LYS A 215 -11.95 -2.16 30.50
C LYS A 215 -12.87 -3.29 31.03
N GLY A 216 -12.43 -4.54 31.02
CA GLY A 216 -13.25 -5.69 31.45
C GLY A 216 -14.30 -6.15 30.43
N THR A 217 -15.26 -6.94 30.87
CA THR A 217 -16.19 -7.69 30.00
C THR A 217 -17.16 -6.79 29.21
N THR A 218 -17.64 -5.72 29.79
CA THR A 218 -18.62 -4.79 29.19
C THR A 218 -18.09 -3.36 29.07
N GLY A 219 -16.80 -3.15 29.35
CA GLY A 219 -16.19 -1.82 29.32
C GLY A 219 -16.36 -0.99 30.58
N THR A 220 -17.02 -1.53 31.58
CA THR A 220 -17.38 -0.79 32.83
C THR A 220 -16.27 -0.81 33.88
N GLN A 221 -15.21 -1.62 33.70
CA GLN A 221 -14.14 -1.85 34.68
C GLN A 221 -14.63 -2.38 36.05
N ALA A 222 -15.83 -2.95 36.13
CA ALA A 222 -16.45 -3.38 37.39
C ALA A 222 -15.58 -4.37 38.17
N SER A 223 -14.93 -5.34 37.48
CA SER A 223 -14.04 -6.31 38.14
C SER A 223 -12.84 -5.63 38.80
N PHE A 224 -12.24 -4.65 38.10
CA PHE A 224 -11.11 -3.89 38.67
C PHE A 224 -11.54 -3.00 39.82
N LEU A 225 -12.69 -2.34 39.69
CA LEU A 225 -13.22 -1.54 40.79
C LEU A 225 -13.48 -2.39 42.05
N GLN A 226 -13.95 -3.63 41.85
CA GLN A 226 -14.11 -4.56 42.96
C GLN A 226 -12.76 -5.00 43.55
N LEU A 227 -11.75 -5.31 42.72
CA LEU A 227 -10.39 -5.65 43.17
C LEU A 227 -9.76 -4.53 44.01
N PHE A 228 -10.00 -3.26 43.64
CA PHE A 228 -9.53 -2.09 44.36
C PHE A 228 -10.53 -1.57 45.40
N GLN A 229 -11.51 -2.37 45.81
CA GLN A 229 -12.46 -2.05 46.89
C GLN A 229 -13.20 -0.72 46.70
N GLY A 230 -13.52 -0.37 45.44
CA GLY A 230 -14.24 0.84 45.09
C GLY A 230 -13.35 2.08 44.86
N ASP A 231 -12.03 1.92 44.82
CA ASP A 231 -11.09 3.01 44.58
C ASP A 231 -11.00 3.29 43.05
N HIS A 232 -11.70 4.34 42.60
CA HIS A 232 -11.76 4.78 41.22
C HIS A 232 -10.42 5.27 40.70
N ASP A 233 -9.62 5.97 41.51
CA ASP A 233 -8.34 6.54 41.10
C ASP A 233 -7.37 5.44 40.76
N LYS A 234 -7.35 4.36 41.55
CA LYS A 234 -6.53 3.18 41.22
C LYS A 234 -6.95 2.46 39.96
N VAL A 235 -8.22 2.44 39.62
CA VAL A 235 -8.70 1.85 38.36
C VAL A 235 -8.26 2.70 37.15
N GLU A 236 -8.32 4.02 37.28
CA GLU A 236 -7.81 4.93 36.24
C GLU A 236 -6.29 4.84 36.07
N ASP A 237 -5.56 4.78 37.20
CA ASP A 237 -4.11 4.58 37.19
C ASP A 237 -3.70 3.24 36.57
N LEU A 238 -4.43 2.16 36.85
CA LEU A 238 -4.21 0.86 36.21
C LEU A 238 -4.32 0.98 34.69
N ASP A 239 -5.40 1.59 34.22
CA ASP A 239 -5.64 1.77 32.77
C ASP A 239 -4.53 2.61 32.12
N ARG A 240 -4.12 3.69 32.77
CA ARG A 240 -3.03 4.54 32.32
C ARG A 240 -1.70 3.83 32.28
N MET A 241 -1.30 3.15 33.36
CA MET A 241 -0.01 2.46 33.48
C MET A 241 0.13 1.35 32.43
N VAL A 242 -0.90 0.53 32.23
CA VAL A 242 -0.88 -0.51 31.19
C VAL A 242 -0.83 0.10 29.80
N THR A 243 -1.52 1.20 29.57
CA THR A 243 -1.51 1.95 28.29
C THR A 243 -0.10 2.44 27.96
N GLU A 244 0.58 3.05 28.93
CA GLU A 244 1.96 3.56 28.79
C GLU A 244 2.97 2.42 28.55
N MET A 245 2.88 1.32 29.33
CA MET A 245 3.74 0.15 29.14
C MET A 245 3.53 -0.54 27.79
N ALA A 246 2.30 -0.48 27.26
CA ALA A 246 1.99 -0.96 25.92
C ALA A 246 2.48 -0.02 24.79
N GLY A 247 3.08 1.13 25.14
CA GLY A 247 3.64 2.09 24.18
C GLY A 247 2.65 3.08 23.59
N PHE A 248 1.42 3.17 24.12
CA PHE A 248 0.42 4.13 23.67
C PHE A 248 0.40 5.38 24.51
N LYS A 249 0.09 6.50 23.87
CA LYS A 249 -0.08 7.79 24.55
C LYS A 249 -1.39 7.88 25.35
N LYS A 250 -2.45 7.20 24.89
CA LYS A 250 -3.80 7.26 25.47
C LYS A 250 -4.57 5.96 25.23
N ALA A 251 -5.48 5.64 26.13
CA ALA A 251 -6.54 4.66 25.92
C ALA A 251 -7.84 5.33 25.43
N TYR A 252 -8.75 4.52 24.86
CA TYR A 252 -10.14 4.96 24.66
C TYR A 252 -10.82 5.12 26.00
N MET A 253 -11.50 6.26 26.22
CA MET A 253 -12.21 6.51 27.47
C MET A 253 -13.41 5.58 27.64
N VAL A 254 -14.12 5.31 26.56
CA VAL A 254 -15.32 4.46 26.53
C VAL A 254 -15.14 3.36 25.50
N THR A 255 -15.35 2.11 25.95
CA THR A 255 -15.41 0.93 25.07
C THR A 255 -16.47 -0.03 25.56
N GLY A 256 -16.89 -0.98 24.74
CA GLY A 256 -17.54 -2.21 25.21
C GLY A 256 -16.50 -3.25 25.64
N GLN A 257 -16.79 -4.51 25.42
CA GLN A 257 -15.79 -5.59 25.60
C GLN A 257 -14.62 -5.43 24.62
N THR A 258 -14.85 -4.78 23.46
CA THR A 258 -13.84 -4.47 22.47
C THR A 258 -13.81 -2.97 22.21
N TYR A 259 -12.76 -2.49 21.53
CA TYR A 259 -12.77 -1.15 20.94
C TYR A 259 -13.77 -1.07 19.77
N SER A 260 -14.19 0.13 19.41
CA SER A 260 -15.06 0.35 18.25
C SER A 260 -14.40 -0.16 16.97
N ARG A 261 -15.11 -0.95 16.18
CA ARG A 261 -14.60 -1.45 14.89
C ARG A 261 -14.38 -0.36 13.83
N LYS A 262 -14.77 0.87 14.14
CA LYS A 262 -14.34 2.07 13.40
C LYS A 262 -12.82 2.20 13.32
N VAL A 263 -12.10 1.74 14.33
CA VAL A 263 -10.63 1.75 14.37
C VAL A 263 -10.03 0.91 13.24
N ASP A 264 -10.65 -0.22 12.90
CA ASP A 264 -10.22 -1.06 11.78
C ASP A 264 -10.43 -0.34 10.44
N ILE A 265 -11.54 0.40 10.29
CA ILE A 265 -11.79 1.25 9.10
C ILE A 265 -10.72 2.34 9.02
N ASP A 266 -10.48 3.06 10.11
CA ASP A 266 -9.52 4.16 10.15
C ASP A 266 -8.08 3.69 9.88
N SER A 267 -7.77 2.43 10.22
CA SER A 267 -6.48 1.80 9.93
C SER A 267 -6.35 1.34 8.47
N LEU A 268 -7.40 0.72 7.90
CA LEU A 268 -7.35 0.14 6.56
C LEU A 268 -7.67 1.15 5.44
N SER A 269 -8.43 2.20 5.74
CA SER A 269 -8.79 3.24 4.78
C SER A 269 -7.58 3.95 4.16
N PRO A 270 -6.56 4.38 4.93
CA PRO A 270 -5.34 4.93 4.37
C PRO A 270 -4.55 3.93 3.52
N LEU A 271 -4.54 2.64 3.88
CA LEU A 271 -3.89 1.59 3.09
C LEU A 271 -4.59 1.40 1.74
N ALA A 272 -5.92 1.39 1.73
CA ALA A 272 -6.69 1.29 0.49
C ALA A 272 -6.50 2.53 -0.40
N SER A 273 -6.45 3.74 0.18
CA SER A 273 -6.11 4.98 -0.53
C SER A 273 -4.74 4.88 -1.19
N MET A 274 -3.73 4.47 -0.43
CA MET A 274 -2.38 4.23 -0.95
C MET A 274 -2.37 3.19 -2.07
N GLY A 275 -3.18 2.12 -1.94
CA GLY A 275 -3.38 1.14 -3.01
C GLY A 275 -3.88 1.80 -4.30
N ALA A 276 -4.83 2.74 -4.22
CA ALA A 276 -5.32 3.48 -5.38
C ALA A 276 -4.23 4.35 -6.02
N THR A 277 -3.43 5.04 -5.21
CA THR A 277 -2.27 5.82 -5.67
C THR A 277 -1.26 4.93 -6.39
N ILE A 278 -0.87 3.80 -5.81
CA ILE A 278 0.09 2.86 -6.42
C ILE A 278 -0.45 2.29 -7.72
N HIS A 279 -1.74 1.94 -7.76
CA HIS A 279 -2.39 1.48 -8.99
C HIS A 279 -2.29 2.52 -10.10
N LYS A 280 -2.57 3.80 -9.77
CA LYS A 280 -2.49 4.91 -10.72
C LYS A 280 -1.06 5.11 -11.24
N ILE A 281 -0.06 5.13 -10.37
CA ILE A 281 1.36 5.26 -10.74
C ILE A 281 1.78 4.15 -11.70
N CYS A 282 1.50 2.91 -11.33
CA CYS A 282 1.85 1.74 -12.15
C CYS A 282 1.08 1.70 -13.48
N THR A 283 -0.15 2.21 -13.52
CA THR A 283 -0.89 2.38 -14.77
C THR A 283 -0.22 3.40 -15.68
N ASP A 284 0.17 4.55 -15.17
CA ASP A 284 0.90 5.56 -15.94
C ASP A 284 2.22 4.98 -16.51
N ILE A 285 3.00 4.26 -15.69
CA ILE A 285 4.26 3.64 -16.15
C ILE A 285 3.98 2.61 -17.27
N ARG A 286 2.94 1.81 -17.15
CA ARG A 286 2.54 0.85 -18.19
C ARG A 286 2.16 1.52 -19.50
N LEU A 287 1.45 2.65 -19.45
CA LEU A 287 1.11 3.45 -20.63
C LEU A 287 2.37 4.07 -21.25
N LEU A 288 3.29 4.58 -20.41
CA LEU A 288 4.56 5.14 -20.86
C LEU A 288 5.51 4.07 -21.44
N ALA A 289 5.47 2.84 -20.92
CA ALA A 289 6.19 1.70 -21.48
C ALA A 289 5.65 1.29 -22.85
N ASN A 290 4.33 1.37 -23.08
CA ASN A 290 3.76 1.17 -24.42
C ASN A 290 4.28 2.21 -25.42
N LEU A 291 4.42 3.47 -24.98
CA LEU A 291 5.03 4.55 -25.75
C LEU A 291 6.57 4.41 -25.88
N LYS A 292 7.19 3.47 -25.19
CA LYS A 292 8.65 3.28 -25.11
C LYS A 292 9.39 4.50 -24.56
N GLU A 293 8.73 5.32 -23.75
CA GLU A 293 9.29 6.53 -23.16
C GLU A 293 9.91 6.28 -21.79
N ILE A 294 9.24 5.46 -20.96
CA ILE A 294 9.70 5.10 -19.60
C ILE A 294 9.36 3.63 -19.38
N GLU A 295 10.31 2.87 -18.83
CA GLU A 295 10.14 1.46 -18.51
C GLU A 295 10.54 1.18 -17.06
N GLU A 296 9.94 0.16 -16.44
CA GLU A 296 10.42 -0.41 -15.18
C GLU A 296 11.77 -1.09 -15.35
N PRO A 297 12.55 -1.33 -14.26
CA PRO A 297 13.83 -2.02 -14.37
C PRO A 297 13.65 -3.45 -14.90
N PHE A 298 14.62 -3.88 -15.71
CA PHE A 298 14.64 -5.20 -16.33
C PHE A 298 15.99 -5.86 -16.07
N GLU A 299 15.99 -7.01 -15.39
CA GLU A 299 17.21 -7.77 -15.06
C GLU A 299 17.82 -8.40 -16.30
N LYS A 300 19.16 -8.60 -16.29
CA LYS A 300 19.88 -9.16 -17.44
C LYS A 300 19.39 -10.55 -17.84
N GLU A 301 19.02 -11.36 -16.87
CA GLU A 301 18.55 -12.74 -17.08
C GLU A 301 17.02 -12.86 -17.04
N GLN A 302 16.31 -11.76 -16.87
CA GLN A 302 14.86 -11.74 -16.82
C GLN A 302 14.27 -12.05 -18.20
N ILE A 303 13.31 -12.98 -18.24
CA ILE A 303 12.55 -13.30 -19.44
C ILE A 303 11.23 -12.51 -19.43
N GLY A 304 11.10 -11.54 -20.33
CA GLY A 304 9.90 -10.71 -20.43
C GLY A 304 8.74 -11.38 -21.17
N SER A 305 9.04 -12.34 -22.05
CA SER A 305 8.04 -13.09 -22.82
C SER A 305 8.63 -14.42 -23.29
N SER A 306 7.86 -15.51 -23.16
CA SER A 306 8.25 -16.83 -23.65
C SER A 306 8.25 -16.94 -25.17
N ALA A 307 7.46 -16.12 -25.87
CA ALA A 307 7.29 -16.18 -27.33
C ALA A 307 8.11 -15.11 -28.07
N MET A 308 8.38 -13.97 -27.46
CA MET A 308 9.08 -12.84 -28.08
C MET A 308 10.22 -12.37 -27.17
N PRO A 309 11.45 -12.86 -27.35
CA PRO A 309 12.57 -12.63 -26.42
C PRO A 309 12.91 -11.15 -26.17
N TYR A 310 12.66 -10.27 -27.15
CA TYR A 310 12.93 -8.83 -27.03
C TYR A 310 11.86 -8.07 -26.24
N LYS A 311 10.67 -8.65 -26.04
CA LYS A 311 9.53 -7.99 -25.44
C LYS A 311 9.72 -7.81 -23.91
N ARG A 312 9.68 -6.57 -23.45
CA ARG A 312 9.77 -6.21 -22.03
C ARG A 312 8.38 -5.87 -21.50
N ASN A 313 7.76 -6.82 -20.82
CA ASN A 313 6.46 -6.58 -20.18
C ASN A 313 6.67 -5.89 -18.82
N PRO A 314 5.83 -4.91 -18.45
CA PRO A 314 5.91 -4.23 -17.16
C PRO A 314 5.27 -5.09 -16.06
N MET A 315 5.86 -6.28 -15.79
CA MET A 315 5.27 -7.30 -14.91
C MET A 315 5.19 -6.86 -13.44
N ARG A 316 6.14 -6.04 -12.98
CA ARG A 316 6.13 -5.50 -11.60
C ARG A 316 4.99 -4.50 -11.43
N CYS A 317 4.81 -3.60 -12.40
CA CYS A 317 3.67 -2.68 -12.43
C CYS A 317 2.32 -3.43 -12.53
N GLU A 318 2.25 -4.50 -13.31
CA GLU A 318 1.04 -5.33 -13.41
C GLU A 318 0.72 -6.03 -12.09
N ARG A 319 1.73 -6.55 -11.39
CA ARG A 319 1.60 -7.13 -10.05
C ARG A 319 1.09 -6.09 -9.05
N CYS A 320 1.69 -4.90 -9.01
CA CYS A 320 1.22 -3.79 -8.16
C CYS A 320 -0.24 -3.45 -8.45
N CYS A 321 -0.63 -3.33 -9.72
CA CYS A 321 -2.01 -3.04 -10.09
C CYS A 321 -3.00 -4.13 -9.63
N SER A 322 -2.63 -5.41 -9.73
CA SER A 322 -3.50 -6.50 -9.31
C SER A 322 -3.66 -6.57 -7.79
N LEU A 323 -2.56 -6.46 -7.05
CA LEU A 323 -2.57 -6.48 -5.59
C LEU A 323 -3.19 -5.21 -4.98
N ALA A 324 -3.02 -4.05 -5.62
CA ALA A 324 -3.69 -2.83 -5.20
C ALA A 324 -5.22 -2.95 -5.30
N ARG A 325 -5.76 -3.61 -6.34
CA ARG A 325 -7.20 -3.89 -6.41
C ARG A 325 -7.66 -4.82 -5.28
N HIS A 326 -6.85 -5.82 -4.91
CA HIS A 326 -7.13 -6.67 -3.77
C HIS A 326 -7.19 -5.86 -2.48
N LEU A 327 -6.19 -5.00 -2.23
CA LEU A 327 -6.15 -4.12 -1.05
C LEU A 327 -7.35 -3.18 -0.96
N ILE A 328 -7.74 -2.58 -2.07
CA ILE A 328 -8.93 -1.71 -2.13
C ILE A 328 -10.21 -2.50 -1.81
N ALA A 329 -10.33 -3.72 -2.32
CA ALA A 329 -11.49 -4.58 -2.06
C ALA A 329 -11.60 -5.00 -0.59
N LEU A 330 -10.47 -5.21 0.09
CA LEU A 330 -10.43 -5.57 1.52
C LEU A 330 -11.04 -4.51 2.43
N LEU A 331 -11.08 -3.23 2.03
CA LEU A 331 -11.71 -2.16 2.83
C LEU A 331 -13.22 -2.37 3.03
N ALA A 332 -13.88 -3.12 2.17
CA ALA A 332 -15.31 -3.41 2.33
C ALA A 332 -15.60 -4.24 3.61
N ASP A 333 -14.66 -5.11 3.99
CA ASP A 333 -14.82 -5.99 5.16
C ASP A 333 -14.95 -5.24 6.49
N PRO A 334 -14.02 -4.33 6.89
CA PRO A 334 -14.17 -3.57 8.13
C PRO A 334 -15.35 -2.60 8.11
N LEU A 335 -15.75 -2.07 6.95
CA LEU A 335 -16.95 -1.24 6.83
C LEU A 335 -18.22 -2.03 7.20
N GLN A 336 -18.36 -3.25 6.66
CA GLN A 336 -19.49 -4.13 6.97
C GLN A 336 -19.41 -4.60 8.43
N THR A 337 -18.24 -5.01 8.90
CA THR A 337 -18.03 -5.48 10.26
C THR A 337 -18.40 -4.42 11.29
N ALA A 338 -18.01 -3.16 11.09
CA ALA A 338 -18.35 -2.08 12.01
C ALA A 338 -19.86 -1.77 12.05
N SER A 339 -20.57 -2.00 10.94
CA SER A 339 -22.01 -1.70 10.84
C SER A 339 -22.91 -2.69 11.59
N VAL A 340 -22.41 -3.90 11.87
CA VAL A 340 -23.19 -4.99 12.48
C VAL A 340 -22.74 -5.34 13.91
N GLN A 341 -21.95 -4.49 14.55
CA GLN A 341 -21.61 -4.69 15.98
C GLN A 341 -22.82 -4.46 16.87
N TRP A 342 -23.10 -5.41 17.76
CA TRP A 342 -24.25 -5.38 18.64
C TRP A 342 -23.84 -5.05 20.06
N LEU A 343 -24.46 -3.98 20.61
CA LEU A 343 -24.30 -3.59 22.00
C LEU A 343 -22.81 -3.58 22.42
N GLU A 344 -22.47 -4.24 23.52
CA GLU A 344 -21.10 -4.25 24.06
C GLU A 344 -20.21 -5.30 23.42
N ARG A 345 -20.77 -6.31 22.74
CA ARG A 345 -20.03 -7.38 22.04
C ARG A 345 -20.91 -8.23 21.13
N THR A 346 -20.41 -8.49 19.92
CA THR A 346 -20.75 -9.65 19.10
C THR A 346 -19.47 -10.39 18.70
N LEU A 347 -19.54 -11.67 18.33
CA LEU A 347 -18.36 -12.47 17.98
C LEU A 347 -18.23 -12.69 16.47
N ASP A 348 -19.16 -12.25 15.66
CA ASP A 348 -19.16 -12.42 14.21
C ASP A 348 -17.99 -11.71 13.50
N ASP A 349 -17.41 -10.72 14.16
CA ASP A 349 -16.20 -10.00 13.70
C ASP A 349 -14.90 -10.78 13.88
N SER A 350 -14.91 -11.87 14.66
CA SER A 350 -13.67 -12.50 15.11
C SER A 350 -12.93 -13.25 13.98
N ALA A 351 -13.65 -13.93 13.11
CA ALA A 351 -13.05 -14.74 12.04
C ALA A 351 -12.56 -13.88 10.87
N ASN A 352 -13.42 -12.99 10.33
CA ASN A 352 -13.10 -12.18 9.15
C ASN A 352 -11.93 -11.20 9.41
N ARG A 353 -11.87 -10.58 10.59
CA ARG A 353 -10.78 -9.67 10.97
C ARG A 353 -9.42 -10.35 11.04
N ARG A 354 -9.36 -11.64 11.37
CA ARG A 354 -8.11 -12.44 11.38
C ARG A 354 -7.57 -12.65 9.95
N ILE A 355 -8.39 -12.42 8.94
CA ILE A 355 -8.04 -12.51 7.52
C ILE A 355 -7.78 -11.11 6.96
N SER A 356 -8.77 -10.23 7.03
CA SER A 356 -8.74 -8.93 6.35
C SER A 356 -7.66 -7.98 6.89
N LEU A 357 -7.43 -7.94 8.21
CA LEU A 357 -6.40 -7.09 8.79
C LEU A 357 -4.99 -7.53 8.35
N PRO A 358 -4.54 -8.79 8.60
CA PRO A 358 -3.23 -9.22 8.14
C PRO A 358 -3.03 -9.10 6.63
N GLU A 359 -4.00 -9.53 5.83
CA GLU A 359 -3.89 -9.47 4.37
C GLU A 359 -3.78 -8.05 3.83
N SER A 360 -4.45 -7.09 4.48
CA SER A 360 -4.32 -5.67 4.08
C SER A 360 -2.90 -5.15 4.30
N PHE A 361 -2.29 -5.42 5.44
CA PHE A 361 -0.92 -5.01 5.73
C PHE A 361 0.11 -5.75 4.88
N LEU A 362 -0.03 -7.07 4.73
CA LEU A 362 0.83 -7.88 3.86
C LEU A 362 0.78 -7.37 2.42
N THR A 363 -0.42 -7.10 1.90
CA THR A 363 -0.60 -6.59 0.54
C THR A 363 -0.01 -5.19 0.38
N ALA A 364 -0.20 -4.31 1.38
CA ALA A 364 0.40 -2.96 1.38
C ALA A 364 1.92 -3.02 1.37
N ASP A 365 2.53 -3.89 2.17
CA ASP A 365 3.98 -4.13 2.20
C ASP A 365 4.52 -4.58 0.84
N ILE A 366 3.86 -5.55 0.21
CA ILE A 366 4.25 -6.11 -1.10
C ILE A 366 4.22 -5.02 -2.18
N ILE A 367 3.11 -4.25 -2.28
CA ILE A 367 2.99 -3.23 -3.33
C ILE A 367 3.96 -2.07 -3.12
N LEU A 368 4.25 -1.70 -1.86
CA LEU A 368 5.25 -0.69 -1.53
C LEU A 368 6.67 -1.16 -1.87
N SER A 369 7.05 -2.36 -1.45
CA SER A 369 8.36 -2.95 -1.74
C SER A 369 8.59 -3.10 -3.24
N THR A 370 7.56 -3.56 -3.98
CA THR A 370 7.62 -3.66 -5.43
C THR A 370 7.73 -2.28 -6.09
N LEU A 371 6.97 -1.30 -5.63
CA LEU A 371 7.04 0.08 -6.16
C LEU A 371 8.39 0.73 -5.85
N GLN A 372 8.99 0.48 -4.68
CA GLN A 372 10.35 0.94 -4.38
C GLN A 372 11.35 0.39 -5.40
N ASN A 373 11.32 -0.91 -5.67
CA ASN A 373 12.19 -1.53 -6.67
C ASN A 373 11.97 -0.94 -8.09
N ILE A 374 10.70 -0.71 -8.49
CA ILE A 374 10.37 -0.04 -9.76
C ILE A 374 11.00 1.35 -9.82
N THR A 375 10.82 2.16 -8.78
CA THR A 375 11.26 3.56 -8.76
C THR A 375 12.76 3.72 -8.66
N GLU A 376 13.46 2.77 -8.05
CA GLU A 376 14.93 2.73 -8.01
C GLU A 376 15.55 2.51 -9.39
N GLY A 377 14.86 1.81 -10.29
CA GLY A 377 15.38 1.40 -11.58
C GLY A 377 14.62 1.93 -12.80
N LEU A 378 13.77 2.94 -12.67
CA LEU A 378 13.05 3.53 -13.81
C LEU A 378 14.01 3.98 -14.90
N VAL A 379 13.79 3.50 -16.12
CA VAL A 379 14.55 3.85 -17.31
C VAL A 379 13.77 4.84 -18.16
N VAL A 380 14.41 5.97 -18.49
CA VAL A 380 13.84 7.00 -19.38
C VAL A 380 14.58 6.99 -20.71
N TYR A 381 13.84 7.08 -21.80
CA TYR A 381 14.40 7.13 -23.17
C TYR A 381 14.21 8.51 -23.81
N PRO A 382 15.09 9.50 -23.53
CA PRO A 382 14.92 10.89 -23.97
C PRO A 382 14.79 11.01 -25.49
N LYS A 383 15.49 10.19 -26.27
CA LYS A 383 15.42 10.23 -27.74
C LYS A 383 14.07 9.76 -28.30
N VAL A 384 13.40 8.84 -27.63
CA VAL A 384 12.04 8.44 -28.01
C VAL A 384 11.06 9.56 -27.69
N ILE A 385 11.18 10.16 -26.51
CA ILE A 385 10.38 11.33 -26.11
C ILE A 385 10.56 12.47 -27.08
N GLU A 386 11.79 12.80 -27.44
CA GLU A 386 12.12 13.85 -28.42
C GLU A 386 11.43 13.59 -29.77
N ARG A 387 11.48 12.35 -30.27
CA ARG A 387 10.81 11.96 -31.52
C ARG A 387 9.29 12.15 -31.44
N HIS A 388 8.66 11.74 -30.33
CA HIS A 388 7.23 11.93 -30.14
C HIS A 388 6.85 13.42 -30.06
N ILE A 389 7.67 14.23 -29.39
CA ILE A 389 7.48 15.68 -29.35
C ILE A 389 7.55 16.26 -30.76
N HIS A 390 8.55 15.91 -31.54
CA HIS A 390 8.69 16.43 -32.91
C HIS A 390 7.49 16.11 -33.81
N HIS A 391 6.86 14.95 -33.59
CA HIS A 391 5.67 14.58 -34.37
C HIS A 391 4.43 15.43 -33.98
N GLU A 392 4.27 15.77 -32.71
CA GLU A 392 3.09 16.47 -32.21
C GLU A 392 3.26 17.99 -32.07
N LEU A 393 4.51 18.46 -31.87
CA LEU A 393 4.83 19.85 -31.60
C LEU A 393 4.28 20.84 -32.67
N PRO A 394 4.28 20.52 -33.97
CA PRO A 394 3.72 21.44 -34.99
C PRO A 394 2.28 21.85 -34.70
N PHE A 395 1.43 20.91 -34.26
CA PHE A 395 0.06 21.22 -33.87
C PHE A 395 -0.04 22.04 -32.59
N MET A 396 0.82 21.77 -31.60
CA MET A 396 0.89 22.52 -30.34
C MET A 396 1.41 23.95 -30.53
N ALA A 397 2.32 24.12 -31.49
CA ALA A 397 2.95 25.41 -31.78
C ALA A 397 2.03 26.44 -32.49
N THR A 398 0.86 26.01 -32.93
CA THR A 398 -0.08 26.89 -33.70
C THR A 398 -0.42 28.17 -32.93
N GLU A 399 -0.62 28.11 -31.62
CA GLU A 399 -0.87 29.30 -30.79
C GLU A 399 0.37 30.24 -30.77
N ASN A 400 1.56 29.68 -30.60
CA ASN A 400 2.82 30.45 -30.57
C ASN A 400 3.10 31.10 -31.89
N ILE A 401 2.79 30.43 -33.01
CA ILE A 401 2.88 30.99 -34.37
C ILE A 401 1.92 32.16 -34.52
N ILE A 402 0.66 32.02 -34.08
CA ILE A 402 -0.32 33.12 -34.12
C ILE A 402 0.18 34.30 -33.30
N MET A 403 0.69 34.07 -32.08
CA MET A 403 1.19 35.13 -31.21
C MET A 403 2.44 35.84 -31.81
N ALA A 404 3.33 35.08 -32.44
CA ALA A 404 4.50 35.62 -33.11
C ALA A 404 4.07 36.51 -34.31
N MET A 405 3.11 36.08 -35.13
CA MET A 405 2.57 36.85 -36.21
C MET A 405 1.89 38.15 -35.73
N VAL A 406 1.12 38.11 -34.66
CA VAL A 406 0.51 39.30 -34.06
C VAL A 406 1.58 40.28 -33.57
N LYS A 407 2.65 39.82 -32.96
CA LYS A 407 3.80 40.67 -32.57
C LYS A 407 4.51 41.28 -33.77
N ALA A 408 4.52 40.60 -34.91
CA ALA A 408 5.04 41.11 -36.17
C ALA A 408 4.08 42.05 -36.93
N GLY A 409 2.94 42.40 -36.31
CA GLY A 409 1.93 43.32 -36.87
C GLY A 409 0.81 42.65 -37.67
N GLY A 410 0.72 41.32 -37.67
CA GLY A 410 -0.33 40.56 -38.34
C GLY A 410 -1.67 40.63 -37.61
N ASN A 411 -2.76 40.45 -38.37
CA ASN A 411 -4.11 40.32 -37.82
C ASN A 411 -4.30 38.94 -37.19
N ARG A 412 -4.74 38.90 -35.92
CA ARG A 412 -4.93 37.67 -35.19
C ARG A 412 -5.98 36.74 -35.84
N GLN A 413 -7.08 37.30 -36.35
CA GLN A 413 -8.16 36.46 -36.92
C GLN A 413 -7.75 35.85 -38.25
N ASP A 414 -7.09 36.64 -39.12
CA ASP A 414 -6.58 36.16 -40.39
C ASP A 414 -5.51 35.08 -40.20
N CYS A 415 -4.61 35.29 -39.23
CA CYS A 415 -3.60 34.30 -38.85
C CYS A 415 -4.24 33.00 -38.33
N HIS A 416 -5.22 33.12 -37.43
CA HIS A 416 -5.95 31.97 -36.89
C HIS A 416 -6.61 31.16 -38.01
N GLU A 417 -7.31 31.82 -38.94
CA GLU A 417 -7.99 31.14 -40.05
C GLU A 417 -6.99 30.45 -40.99
N LYS A 418 -5.88 31.09 -41.32
CA LYS A 418 -4.83 30.44 -42.12
C LYS A 418 -4.24 29.22 -41.44
N ILE A 419 -3.85 29.31 -40.12
CA ILE A 419 -3.34 28.20 -39.35
C ILE A 419 -4.38 27.09 -39.25
N ARG A 420 -5.65 27.40 -39.06
CA ARG A 420 -6.74 26.42 -39.02
C ARG A 420 -6.80 25.60 -40.31
N VAL A 421 -6.77 26.27 -41.48
CA VAL A 421 -6.81 25.57 -42.77
C VAL A 421 -5.59 24.70 -42.98
N LEU A 422 -4.37 25.21 -42.72
CA LEU A 422 -3.14 24.44 -42.86
C LEU A 422 -3.09 23.24 -41.87
N SER A 423 -3.58 23.44 -40.65
CA SER A 423 -3.65 22.35 -39.64
C SER A 423 -4.61 21.25 -40.06
N GLN A 424 -5.76 21.60 -40.66
CA GLN A 424 -6.70 20.59 -41.18
C GLN A 424 -6.10 19.79 -42.32
N GLN A 425 -5.38 20.44 -43.22
CA GLN A 425 -4.70 19.77 -44.32
C GLN A 425 -3.61 18.83 -43.82
N ALA A 426 -2.77 19.27 -42.86
CA ALA A 426 -1.76 18.44 -42.23
C ALA A 426 -2.39 17.27 -41.44
N ALA A 427 -3.50 17.50 -40.73
CA ALA A 427 -4.23 16.44 -40.03
C ALA A 427 -4.80 15.37 -40.99
N THR A 428 -5.18 15.78 -42.24
CA THR A 428 -5.57 14.80 -43.26
C THR A 428 -4.41 13.91 -43.66
N VAL A 429 -3.22 14.46 -43.88
CA VAL A 429 -2.01 13.72 -44.20
C VAL A 429 -1.70 12.70 -43.07
N VAL A 430 -1.71 13.18 -41.83
CA VAL A 430 -1.41 12.28 -40.65
C VAL A 430 -2.46 11.21 -40.50
N LYS A 431 -3.76 11.54 -40.53
CA LYS A 431 -4.84 10.64 -40.15
C LYS A 431 -5.39 9.74 -41.27
N GLN A 432 -5.44 10.27 -42.48
CA GLN A 432 -6.02 9.58 -43.63
C GLN A 432 -4.96 8.92 -44.53
N GLU A 433 -3.79 9.56 -44.66
CA GLU A 433 -2.73 9.08 -45.55
C GLU A 433 -1.62 8.35 -44.79
N GLY A 434 -1.59 8.45 -43.43
CA GLY A 434 -0.56 7.84 -42.59
C GLY A 434 0.83 8.46 -42.76
N GLY A 435 0.88 9.69 -43.28
CA GLY A 435 2.11 10.47 -43.49
C GLY A 435 2.56 11.24 -42.25
N ASP A 436 3.75 11.83 -42.33
CA ASP A 436 4.28 12.67 -41.26
C ASP A 436 3.57 14.01 -41.20
N ASN A 437 3.61 14.68 -40.05
CA ASN A 437 3.04 15.99 -39.82
C ASN A 437 3.80 17.07 -40.61
N ASP A 438 3.24 17.53 -41.68
CA ASP A 438 3.84 18.50 -42.62
C ASP A 438 3.39 19.98 -42.37
N LEU A 439 2.72 20.26 -41.24
CA LEU A 439 2.20 21.58 -40.91
C LEU A 439 3.28 22.68 -41.00
N LEU A 440 4.46 22.43 -40.48
CA LEU A 440 5.55 23.40 -40.52
C LEU A 440 6.03 23.71 -41.92
N ALA A 441 6.15 22.68 -42.76
CA ALA A 441 6.50 22.85 -44.17
C ALA A 441 5.44 23.71 -44.90
N ARG A 442 4.14 23.53 -44.57
CA ARG A 442 3.05 24.34 -45.09
C ARG A 442 3.13 25.78 -44.62
N VAL A 443 3.42 26.01 -43.32
CA VAL A 443 3.61 27.37 -42.78
C VAL A 443 4.81 28.06 -43.45
N GLN A 444 5.92 27.35 -43.63
CA GLN A 444 7.12 27.86 -44.31
C GLN A 444 6.86 28.23 -45.78
N ALA A 445 5.99 27.49 -46.45
CA ALA A 445 5.65 27.72 -47.87
C ALA A 445 4.60 28.84 -48.08
N ASP A 446 3.83 29.22 -47.06
CA ASP A 446 2.81 30.28 -47.17
C ASP A 446 3.46 31.66 -46.97
N PRO A 447 3.45 32.56 -47.99
CA PRO A 447 4.04 33.90 -47.90
C PRO A 447 3.50 34.77 -46.75
N TYR A 448 2.33 34.47 -46.23
CA TYR A 448 1.72 35.19 -45.10
C TYR A 448 2.62 35.13 -43.86
N PHE A 449 3.34 33.99 -43.62
CA PHE A 449 4.18 33.81 -42.46
C PHE A 449 5.64 34.27 -42.64
N ALA A 450 5.97 34.87 -43.77
CA ALA A 450 7.33 35.39 -44.04
C ALA A 450 7.94 36.21 -42.88
N PRO A 451 7.19 37.09 -42.16
CA PRO A 451 7.75 37.89 -41.06
C PRO A 451 8.32 37.07 -39.89
N ILE A 452 7.93 35.84 -39.72
CA ILE A 452 8.36 35.01 -38.55
C ILE A 452 9.28 33.84 -38.91
N LEU A 453 9.52 33.59 -40.21
CA LEU A 453 10.31 32.43 -40.64
C LEU A 453 11.74 32.42 -40.06
N GLY A 454 12.37 33.59 -39.90
CA GLY A 454 13.70 33.74 -39.30
C GLY A 454 13.78 33.37 -37.80
N HIS A 455 12.62 33.28 -37.14
CA HIS A 455 12.54 32.94 -35.70
C HIS A 455 11.77 31.64 -35.42
N LEU A 456 11.42 30.91 -36.46
CA LEU A 456 10.56 29.73 -36.34
C LEU A 456 11.20 28.65 -35.46
N ASP A 457 12.51 28.42 -35.57
CA ASP A 457 13.24 27.48 -34.76
C ASP A 457 13.18 27.81 -33.26
N ASN A 458 13.24 29.11 -32.91
CA ASN A 458 13.10 29.54 -31.52
C ASN A 458 11.66 29.37 -30.99
N ILE A 459 10.67 29.55 -31.87
CA ILE A 459 9.27 29.34 -31.54
C ILE A 459 8.96 27.89 -31.31
N LEU A 460 9.73 26.97 -31.93
CA LEU A 460 9.56 25.53 -31.88
C LEU A 460 10.48 24.83 -30.86
N ASP A 461 11.28 25.56 -30.09
CA ASP A 461 12.07 24.95 -29.03
C ASP A 461 11.14 24.33 -27.96
N PRO A 462 11.15 23.00 -27.76
CA PRO A 462 10.31 22.35 -26.75
C PRO A 462 10.42 22.94 -25.34
N LYS A 463 11.56 23.52 -25.00
CA LYS A 463 11.77 24.15 -23.69
C LYS A 463 10.90 25.40 -23.48
N THR A 464 10.41 26.03 -24.55
CA THR A 464 9.52 27.18 -24.43
C THR A 464 8.09 26.78 -24.09
N PHE A 465 7.72 25.52 -24.24
CA PHE A 465 6.38 24.98 -24.01
C PHE A 465 6.15 24.34 -22.65
N ILE A 466 7.21 24.16 -21.84
CA ILE A 466 7.10 23.49 -20.52
C ILE A 466 6.69 24.44 -19.39
N GLY A 467 6.54 25.73 -19.69
CA GLY A 467 6.14 26.77 -18.73
C GLY A 467 7.00 26.75 -17.47
N ARG A 468 6.35 26.74 -16.32
CA ARG A 468 7.00 26.71 -15.00
C ARG A 468 7.23 25.32 -14.44
N ALA A 469 7.18 24.26 -15.23
CA ALA A 469 7.31 22.89 -14.73
C ALA A 469 8.61 22.67 -13.93
N PRO A 470 9.82 23.10 -14.36
CA PRO A 470 11.03 22.93 -13.56
C PRO A 470 10.98 23.65 -12.19
N GLN A 471 10.46 24.87 -12.17
CA GLN A 471 10.32 25.66 -10.94
C GLN A 471 9.29 25.05 -9.99
N GLN A 472 8.19 24.49 -10.52
CA GLN A 472 7.19 23.78 -9.73
C GLN A 472 7.80 22.52 -9.10
N VAL A 473 8.60 21.74 -9.82
CA VAL A 473 9.33 20.61 -9.29
C VAL A 473 10.24 21.01 -8.13
N ALA A 474 11.12 22.00 -8.38
CA ALA A 474 12.07 22.45 -7.37
C ALA A 474 11.37 22.93 -6.09
N ARG A 475 10.30 23.75 -6.26
CA ARG A 475 9.53 24.27 -5.13
C ARG A 475 8.82 23.16 -4.35
N PHE A 476 8.13 22.26 -5.04
CA PHE A 476 7.40 21.16 -4.42
C PHE A 476 8.34 20.24 -3.63
N LEU A 477 9.49 19.88 -4.21
CA LEU A 477 10.47 19.04 -3.53
C LEU A 477 11.03 19.73 -2.28
N SER A 478 11.29 21.04 -2.32
CA SER A 478 11.88 21.77 -1.19
C SER A 478 10.88 22.07 -0.07
N GLU A 479 9.64 22.42 -0.41
CA GLU A 479 8.66 22.91 0.56
C GLU A 479 7.75 21.77 1.13
N GLU A 480 7.51 20.70 0.35
CA GLU A 480 6.58 19.64 0.73
C GLU A 480 7.29 18.30 0.98
N VAL A 481 8.17 17.86 0.06
CA VAL A 481 8.70 16.49 0.11
C VAL A 481 9.85 16.34 1.10
N ARG A 482 10.86 17.24 1.05
CA ARG A 482 12.01 17.16 1.95
C ARG A 482 11.63 17.29 3.42
N PRO A 483 10.74 18.22 3.84
CA PRO A 483 10.26 18.27 5.22
C PRO A 483 9.52 17.02 5.67
N LEU A 484 8.74 16.40 4.75
CA LEU A 484 8.01 15.16 5.04
C LEU A 484 8.97 13.98 5.29
N LEU A 485 10.11 13.94 4.59
CA LEU A 485 11.11 12.87 4.70
C LEU A 485 12.11 13.06 5.84
N GLU A 486 12.22 14.28 6.41
CA GLU A 486 13.21 14.60 7.44
C GLU A 486 13.22 13.62 8.63
N PRO A 487 12.06 13.19 9.20
CA PRO A 487 12.04 12.21 10.29
C PRO A 487 12.57 10.83 9.92
N TYR A 488 12.68 10.51 8.63
CA TYR A 488 13.01 9.17 8.11
C TYR A 488 14.42 9.08 7.52
N LYS A 489 15.24 10.12 7.63
CA LYS A 489 16.58 10.19 7.01
C LYS A 489 17.48 8.99 7.31
N ALA A 490 17.41 8.46 8.52
CA ALA A 490 18.24 7.32 8.92
C ALA A 490 17.84 5.99 8.25
N GLU A 491 16.63 5.90 7.71
CA GLU A 491 16.04 4.68 7.18
C GLU A 491 15.88 4.67 5.65
N ILE A 492 16.20 5.80 5.01
CA ILE A 492 15.94 6.02 3.57
C ILE A 492 16.87 5.21 2.67
N ASP A 493 18.12 4.95 3.07
CA ASP A 493 19.16 4.38 2.19
C ASP A 493 19.14 2.85 2.08
N VAL A 494 18.15 2.18 2.67
CA VAL A 494 17.99 0.72 2.59
C VAL A 494 17.49 0.31 1.20
N LYS A 495 18.25 -0.55 0.52
CA LYS A 495 17.81 -1.21 -0.72
C LYS A 495 16.92 -2.41 -0.42
N ILE A 496 15.95 -2.66 -1.29
CA ILE A 496 15.11 -3.86 -1.23
C ILE A 496 15.51 -4.80 -2.35
N GLU A 497 15.85 -6.04 -1.99
CA GLU A 497 15.90 -7.15 -2.92
C GLU A 497 14.54 -7.85 -2.90
N LEU A 498 13.90 -7.96 -4.06
CA LEU A 498 12.66 -8.70 -4.19
C LEU A 498 13.00 -10.19 -4.24
N GLU A 499 12.57 -10.94 -3.22
CA GLU A 499 12.57 -12.41 -3.30
C GLU A 499 11.43 -12.82 -4.24
N LEU A 500 11.76 -13.35 -5.43
CA LEU A 500 10.82 -13.83 -6.44
C LEU A 500 10.88 -15.33 -6.56
#